data_861e0ac79bedae7bbf50f1a5c334372e
#
_entry.id   861e0ac79bedae7bbf50f1a5c334372e
#
_cell.length_a   1.000
_cell.length_b   1.000
_cell.length_c   1.000
_cell.angle_alpha   90.00
_cell.angle_beta   90.00
_cell.angle_gamma   90.00
#
_symmetry.space_group_name_H-M   'P 1'
#
loop_
_entity.id
_entity.type
_entity.pdbx_description
1 polymer ?
#
loop_
_entity_poly.entity_id
_entity_poly.type
_entity_poly.pdbx_seq_one_letter_code
_entity_poly.pdbx_strand_id
1 'polypeptide(L)'
;MARVVVVGSFNVDHVWRCETLPAPGATLQGQYHSGPGGKGFNQAIAAGRAGAQACFVCALGDDAGGVLARGLATADQIDLQDFIADQPTGTAGIYVDAHGRNCIVIGAGANAALTPAFVEQQRDAIAAAGALLTQLESPSDSIQYALSIARANGVVTILNPAPANAATTLELLALAD
;
A
#
# COMPACT_ATOMS: atom_id res chain seq x y z
N MET A 1 17.20 -11.66 -12.41
CA MET A 1 16.69 -11.05 -11.16
C MET A 1 15.28 -11.57 -10.91
N ALA A 2 14.88 -11.80 -9.65
CA ALA A 2 13.52 -12.19 -9.32
C ALA A 2 12.57 -11.01 -9.63
N ARG A 3 11.47 -11.28 -10.32
CA ARG A 3 10.41 -10.27 -10.53
C ARG A 3 9.40 -10.39 -9.40
N VAL A 4 9.11 -9.28 -8.73
CA VAL A 4 8.14 -9.19 -7.64
C VAL A 4 7.06 -8.19 -8.04
N VAL A 5 5.81 -8.60 -7.97
CA VAL A 5 4.67 -7.71 -8.15
C VAL A 5 4.06 -7.43 -6.77
N VAL A 6 3.81 -6.16 -6.48
CA VAL A 6 3.11 -5.73 -5.27
C VAL A 6 1.80 -5.07 -5.68
N VAL A 7 0.67 -5.59 -5.21
CA VAL A 7 -0.64 -4.96 -5.37
C VAL A 7 -1.06 -4.40 -4.02
N GLY A 8 -1.26 -3.08 -3.94
CA GLY A 8 -1.55 -2.48 -2.63
C GLY A 8 -1.61 -0.95 -2.62
N SER A 9 -1.46 -0.40 -1.43
CA SER A 9 -1.69 0.98 -1.07
C SER A 9 -0.45 1.87 -1.19
N PHE A 10 -0.71 3.15 -1.48
CA PHE A 10 0.20 4.26 -1.22
C PHE A 10 -0.50 5.29 -0.34
N ASN A 11 0.22 5.84 0.64
CA ASN A 11 -0.26 6.94 1.47
C ASN A 11 0.79 8.06 1.54
N VAL A 12 0.31 9.28 1.75
CA VAL A 12 1.15 10.34 2.32
C VAL A 12 0.96 10.29 3.83
N ASP A 13 2.03 9.95 4.55
CA ASP A 13 2.02 9.91 6.01
C ASP A 13 2.31 11.32 6.55
N HIS A 14 1.40 11.82 7.39
CA HIS A 14 1.50 13.07 8.14
C HIS A 14 1.76 12.74 9.59
N VAL A 15 2.98 12.99 10.07
CA VAL A 15 3.42 12.57 11.40
C VAL A 15 3.64 13.77 12.31
N TRP A 16 2.99 13.75 13.48
CA TRP A 16 3.20 14.71 14.57
C TRP A 16 3.85 13.99 15.75
N ARG A 17 5.03 14.45 16.15
CA ARG A 17 5.70 14.01 17.36
C ARG A 17 5.37 14.98 18.48
N CYS A 18 4.74 14.48 19.56
CA CYS A 18 4.28 15.25 20.70
C CYS A 18 4.90 14.68 21.99
N GLU A 19 4.86 15.42 23.07
CA GLU A 19 5.25 14.90 24.40
C GLU A 19 4.28 13.80 24.86
N THR A 20 2.97 14.00 24.65
CA THR A 20 1.90 13.06 24.96
C THR A 20 0.92 12.99 23.79
N LEU A 21 0.16 11.90 23.68
CA LEU A 21 -0.95 11.82 22.72
C LEU A 21 -2.05 12.80 23.15
N PRO A 22 -2.69 13.53 22.18
CA PRO A 22 -3.75 14.47 22.50
C PRO A 22 -4.98 13.75 23.05
N ALA A 23 -5.48 14.23 24.20
CA ALA A 23 -6.78 13.82 24.73
C ALA A 23 -7.91 14.51 23.94
N PRO A 24 -9.15 13.99 23.98
CA PRO A 24 -10.29 14.65 23.35
C PRO A 24 -10.42 16.12 23.78
N GLY A 25 -10.48 17.03 22.81
CA GLY A 25 -10.57 18.48 23.05
C GLY A 25 -9.26 19.19 23.36
N ALA A 26 -8.13 18.48 23.48
CA ALA A 26 -6.82 19.07 23.72
C ALA A 26 -6.18 19.64 22.45
N THR A 27 -5.47 20.75 22.58
CA THR A 27 -4.56 21.29 21.56
C THR A 27 -3.14 21.22 22.07
N LEU A 28 -2.28 20.50 21.34
CA LEU A 28 -0.87 20.34 21.68
C LEU A 28 0.02 20.91 20.58
N GLN A 29 1.22 21.33 20.97
CA GLN A 29 2.30 21.58 20.02
C GLN A 29 3.09 20.31 19.77
N GLY A 30 3.52 20.10 18.51
CA GLY A 30 4.32 18.95 18.12
C GLY A 30 5.21 19.27 16.94
N GLN A 31 6.18 18.43 16.68
CA GLN A 31 7.02 18.48 15.49
C GLN A 31 6.31 17.72 14.36
N TYR A 32 6.17 18.38 13.21
CA TYR A 32 5.53 17.81 12.04
C TYR A 32 6.55 17.44 10.98
N HIS A 33 6.34 16.29 10.35
CA HIS A 33 6.94 15.92 9.07
C HIS A 33 5.96 15.08 8.24
N SER A 34 6.17 15.05 6.93
CA SER A 34 5.43 14.17 6.03
C SER A 34 6.38 13.36 5.16
N GLY A 35 5.91 12.23 4.70
CA GLY A 35 6.68 11.35 3.84
C GLY A 35 5.81 10.27 3.20
N PRO A 36 6.42 9.42 2.36
CA PRO A 36 5.70 8.31 1.75
C PRO A 36 5.39 7.24 2.80
N GLY A 37 4.24 6.60 2.62
CA GLY A 37 3.77 5.49 3.41
C GLY A 37 2.87 4.56 2.59
N GLY A 38 2.06 3.79 3.28
CA GLY A 38 1.28 2.71 2.69
C GLY A 38 2.04 1.38 2.64
N LYS A 39 1.37 0.31 3.07
CA LYS A 39 2.01 -1.01 3.18
C LYS A 39 2.46 -1.54 1.82
N GLY A 40 1.67 -1.28 0.76
CA GLY A 40 2.01 -1.67 -0.61
C GLY A 40 3.29 -0.98 -1.08
N PHE A 41 3.36 0.33 -0.99
CA PHE A 41 4.52 1.09 -1.41
C PHE A 41 5.78 0.71 -0.63
N ASN A 42 5.67 0.57 0.69
CA ASN A 42 6.80 0.15 1.54
C ASN A 42 7.35 -1.22 1.13
N GLN A 43 6.50 -2.16 0.75
CA GLN A 43 6.92 -3.48 0.26
C GLN A 43 7.57 -3.40 -1.12
N ALA A 44 7.01 -2.60 -2.04
CA ALA A 44 7.58 -2.42 -3.38
C ALA A 44 8.98 -1.81 -3.33
N ILE A 45 9.16 -0.74 -2.55
CA ILE A 45 10.46 -0.11 -2.32
C ILE A 45 11.45 -1.08 -1.67
N ALA A 46 11.02 -1.83 -0.65
CA ALA A 46 11.88 -2.81 0.02
C ALA A 46 12.33 -3.92 -0.94
N ALA A 47 11.42 -4.44 -1.77
CA ALA A 47 11.75 -5.46 -2.78
C ALA A 47 12.74 -4.92 -3.83
N GLY A 48 12.51 -3.71 -4.35
CA GLY A 48 13.42 -3.07 -5.31
C GLY A 48 14.82 -2.86 -4.72
N ARG A 49 14.91 -2.29 -3.52
CA ARG A 49 16.19 -2.06 -2.82
C ARG A 49 16.90 -3.36 -2.41
N ALA A 50 16.16 -4.46 -2.27
CA ALA A 50 16.73 -5.80 -2.08
C ALA A 50 17.19 -6.46 -3.39
N GLY A 51 17.10 -5.77 -4.54
CA GLY A 51 17.59 -6.23 -5.84
C GLY A 51 16.57 -6.98 -6.69
N ALA A 52 15.28 -6.95 -6.35
CA ALA A 52 14.24 -7.48 -7.21
C ALA A 52 13.87 -6.47 -8.33
N GLN A 53 13.36 -6.99 -9.45
CA GLN A 53 12.61 -6.19 -10.41
C GLN A 53 11.20 -6.01 -9.84
N ALA A 54 10.95 -4.89 -9.13
CA ALA A 54 9.69 -4.64 -8.48
C ALA A 54 8.72 -3.90 -9.42
N CYS A 55 7.48 -4.42 -9.50
CA CYS A 55 6.34 -3.75 -10.11
C CYS A 55 5.33 -3.43 -9.02
N PHE A 56 4.81 -2.21 -9.00
CA PHE A 56 3.86 -1.75 -8.00
C PHE A 56 2.54 -1.33 -8.66
N VAL A 57 1.47 -2.04 -8.32
CA VAL A 57 0.11 -1.84 -8.82
C VAL A 57 -0.71 -1.16 -7.72
N CYS A 58 -1.21 0.04 -7.95
CA CYS A 58 -1.94 0.83 -6.96
C CYS A 58 -2.95 1.78 -7.59
N ALA A 59 -3.68 2.51 -6.76
CA ALA A 59 -4.48 3.65 -7.18
C ALA A 59 -3.97 4.93 -6.51
N LEU A 60 -3.87 6.01 -7.26
CA LEU A 60 -3.38 7.33 -6.84
C LEU A 60 -4.37 8.41 -7.25
N GLY A 61 -4.41 9.51 -6.50
CA GLY A 61 -5.09 10.72 -6.92
C GLY A 61 -4.30 11.50 -7.96
N ASP A 62 -4.98 12.40 -8.67
CA ASP A 62 -4.33 13.42 -9.51
C ASP A 62 -3.97 14.65 -8.66
N ASP A 63 -3.05 14.45 -7.72
CA ASP A 63 -2.67 15.43 -6.69
C ASP A 63 -1.17 15.35 -6.34
N ALA A 64 -0.75 16.18 -5.38
CA ALA A 64 0.65 16.22 -4.92
C ALA A 64 1.13 14.87 -4.35
N GLY A 65 0.23 14.08 -3.72
CA GLY A 65 0.54 12.73 -3.23
C GLY A 65 0.83 11.76 -4.37
N GLY A 66 0.02 11.80 -5.43
CA GLY A 66 0.26 11.01 -6.64
C GLY A 66 1.56 11.40 -7.35
N VAL A 67 1.86 12.70 -7.44
CA VAL A 67 3.15 13.18 -7.98
C VAL A 67 4.32 12.66 -7.14
N LEU A 68 4.21 12.71 -5.81
CA LEU A 68 5.22 12.17 -4.90
C LEU A 68 5.44 10.66 -5.13
N ALA A 69 4.36 9.88 -5.21
CA ALA A 69 4.45 8.43 -5.44
C ALA A 69 5.20 8.09 -6.74
N ARG A 70 4.82 8.75 -7.84
CA ARG A 70 5.45 8.56 -9.17
C ARG A 70 6.92 8.95 -9.17
N GLY A 71 7.27 10.08 -8.52
CA GLY A 71 8.65 10.54 -8.39
C GLY A 71 9.53 9.55 -7.62
N LEU A 72 9.02 9.02 -6.51
CA LEU A 72 9.74 8.04 -5.68
C LEU A 72 9.86 6.68 -6.39
N ALA A 73 8.81 6.20 -7.06
CA ALA A 73 8.88 4.97 -7.85
C ALA A 73 9.94 5.08 -8.95
N THR A 74 10.00 6.21 -9.64
CA THR A 74 11.04 6.48 -10.66
C THR A 74 12.43 6.47 -10.04
N ALA A 75 12.63 7.13 -8.90
CA ALA A 75 13.95 7.21 -8.24
C ALA A 75 14.47 5.84 -7.76
N ASP A 76 13.59 4.96 -7.30
CA ASP A 76 13.92 3.60 -6.86
C ASP A 76 13.75 2.55 -7.99
N GLN A 77 13.53 2.98 -9.25
CA GLN A 77 13.40 2.12 -10.45
C GLN A 77 12.28 1.07 -10.30
N ILE A 78 11.18 1.45 -9.65
CA ILE A 78 9.98 0.63 -9.52
C ILE A 78 9.12 0.81 -10.78
N ASP A 79 8.70 -0.28 -11.40
CA ASP A 79 7.72 -0.30 -12.49
C ASP A 79 6.34 0.02 -11.89
N LEU A 80 5.92 1.28 -11.94
CA LEU A 80 4.67 1.74 -11.35
C LEU A 80 3.52 1.60 -12.35
N GLN A 81 2.47 0.90 -11.95
CA GLN A 81 1.21 0.72 -12.65
C GLN A 81 0.10 1.35 -11.81
N ASP A 82 -0.19 2.63 -12.04
CA ASP A 82 -1.16 3.36 -11.23
C ASP A 82 -2.47 3.64 -11.97
N PHE A 83 -3.58 3.41 -11.29
CA PHE A 83 -4.91 3.86 -11.65
C PHE A 83 -5.11 5.28 -11.10
N ILE A 84 -5.43 6.25 -11.96
CA ILE A 84 -5.74 7.61 -11.52
C ILE A 84 -7.21 7.65 -11.10
N ALA A 85 -7.44 7.87 -9.80
CA ALA A 85 -8.75 7.96 -9.19
C ALA A 85 -9.22 9.41 -9.06
N ASP A 86 -10.55 9.60 -9.03
CA ASP A 86 -11.15 10.92 -8.73
C ASP A 86 -10.98 11.33 -7.25
N GLN A 87 -10.70 10.36 -6.36
CA GLN A 87 -10.41 10.60 -4.96
C GLN A 87 -8.97 11.07 -4.76
N PRO A 88 -8.69 11.88 -3.73
CA PRO A 88 -7.31 12.25 -3.39
C PRO A 88 -6.49 11.01 -3.00
N THR A 89 -5.19 11.10 -3.20
CA THR A 89 -4.23 10.06 -2.74
C THR A 89 -4.45 9.75 -1.26
N GLY A 90 -4.30 8.47 -0.88
CA GLY A 90 -4.46 8.03 0.50
C GLY A 90 -3.54 8.76 1.46
N THR A 91 -4.00 8.99 2.68
CA THR A 91 -3.24 9.70 3.72
C THR A 91 -3.33 8.97 5.06
N ALA A 92 -2.31 9.14 5.91
CA ALA A 92 -2.36 8.73 7.30
C ALA A 92 -1.98 9.91 8.20
N GLY A 93 -2.83 10.24 9.18
CA GLY A 93 -2.51 11.14 10.28
C GLY A 93 -1.96 10.33 11.44
N ILE A 94 -0.70 10.54 11.81
CA ILE A 94 0.03 9.73 12.77
C ILE A 94 0.51 10.63 13.91
N TYR A 95 0.05 10.35 15.12
CA TYR A 95 0.52 11.03 16.32
C TYR A 95 1.40 10.06 17.11
N VAL A 96 2.59 10.51 17.48
CA VAL A 96 3.57 9.71 18.21
C VAL A 96 4.01 10.47 19.46
N ASP A 97 3.93 9.83 20.63
CA ASP A 97 4.39 10.44 21.87
C ASP A 97 5.87 10.16 22.17
N ALA A 98 6.38 10.77 23.25
CA ALA A 98 7.77 10.61 23.69
C ALA A 98 8.15 9.17 24.06
N HIS A 99 7.16 8.29 24.31
CA HIS A 99 7.34 6.88 24.63
C HIS A 99 7.20 5.96 23.41
N GLY A 100 6.98 6.52 22.20
CA GLY A 100 6.78 5.76 20.98
C GLY A 100 5.37 5.16 20.83
N ARG A 101 4.42 5.48 21.69
CA ARG A 101 3.02 5.10 21.52
C ARG A 101 2.44 5.96 20.40
N ASN A 102 1.56 5.37 19.59
CA ASN A 102 0.97 6.09 18.47
C ASN A 102 -0.57 6.01 18.46
N CYS A 103 -1.15 6.96 17.75
CA CYS A 103 -2.55 6.95 17.33
C CYS A 103 -2.57 7.30 15.85
N ILE A 104 -3.25 6.47 15.05
CA ILE A 104 -3.24 6.59 13.58
C ILE A 104 -4.66 6.65 13.08
N VAL A 105 -4.92 7.60 12.18
CA VAL A 105 -6.16 7.69 11.40
C VAL A 105 -5.79 7.64 9.92
N ILE A 106 -6.38 6.72 9.18
CA ILE A 106 -6.14 6.53 7.75
C ILE A 106 -7.32 7.08 6.97
N GLY A 107 -7.04 7.95 6.00
CA GLY A 107 -7.95 8.29 4.90
C GLY A 107 -7.58 7.44 3.69
N ALA A 108 -8.39 6.44 3.35
CA ALA A 108 -8.09 5.50 2.26
C ALA A 108 -7.92 6.22 0.91
N GLY A 109 -8.74 7.25 0.65
CA GLY A 109 -8.67 8.01 -0.60
C GLY A 109 -8.67 7.10 -1.83
N ALA A 110 -7.77 7.37 -2.75
CA ALA A 110 -7.60 6.61 -3.99
C ALA A 110 -7.36 5.11 -3.78
N ASN A 111 -6.76 4.69 -2.66
CA ASN A 111 -6.57 3.25 -2.39
C ASN A 111 -7.89 2.48 -2.42
N ALA A 112 -9.01 3.11 -2.01
CA ALA A 112 -10.34 2.50 -2.04
C ALA A 112 -10.91 2.36 -3.47
N ALA A 113 -10.32 3.00 -4.46
CA ALA A 113 -10.74 2.96 -5.85
C ALA A 113 -10.02 1.91 -6.70
N LEU A 114 -9.08 1.15 -6.14
CA LEU A 114 -8.44 0.05 -6.85
C LEU A 114 -9.50 -1.03 -7.14
N THR A 115 -9.65 -1.42 -8.40
CA THR A 115 -10.69 -2.37 -8.83
C THR A 115 -10.09 -3.67 -9.38
N PRO A 116 -10.84 -4.80 -9.32
CA PRO A 116 -10.45 -6.04 -10.00
C PRO A 116 -10.22 -5.84 -11.50
N ALA A 117 -10.97 -4.95 -12.15
CA ALA A 117 -10.81 -4.66 -13.58
C ALA A 117 -9.46 -4.01 -13.90
N PHE A 118 -8.95 -3.15 -13.02
CA PHE A 118 -7.61 -2.59 -13.18
C PHE A 118 -6.51 -3.62 -12.89
N VAL A 119 -6.72 -4.45 -11.86
CA VAL A 119 -5.82 -5.57 -11.55
C VAL A 119 -5.75 -6.55 -12.72
N GLU A 120 -6.88 -6.80 -13.43
CA GLU A 120 -6.91 -7.63 -14.62
C GLU A 120 -6.02 -7.11 -15.74
N GLN A 121 -5.91 -5.80 -15.93
CA GLN A 121 -4.99 -5.20 -16.90
C GLN A 121 -3.52 -5.50 -16.60
N GLN A 122 -3.20 -5.92 -15.37
CA GLN A 122 -1.86 -6.29 -14.92
C GLN A 122 -1.66 -7.82 -14.86
N ARG A 123 -2.60 -8.59 -15.40
CA ARG A 123 -2.58 -10.08 -15.38
C ARG A 123 -1.25 -10.65 -15.84
N ASP A 124 -0.74 -10.21 -16.97
CA ASP A 124 0.50 -10.77 -17.55
C ASP A 124 1.71 -10.47 -16.66
N ALA A 125 1.74 -9.28 -16.04
CA ALA A 125 2.80 -8.92 -15.10
C ALA A 125 2.75 -9.79 -13.84
N ILE A 126 1.56 -10.05 -13.31
CA ILE A 126 1.34 -10.91 -12.15
C ILE A 126 1.68 -12.37 -12.50
N ALA A 127 1.18 -12.89 -13.62
CA ALA A 127 1.39 -14.27 -14.03
C ALA A 127 2.88 -14.60 -14.32
N ALA A 128 3.67 -13.61 -14.74
CA ALA A 128 5.10 -13.75 -15.02
C ALA A 128 5.99 -13.45 -13.80
N ALA A 129 5.42 -13.14 -12.64
CA ALA A 129 6.18 -12.83 -11.43
C ALA A 129 6.73 -14.08 -10.75
N GLY A 130 7.81 -13.93 -10.00
CA GLY A 130 8.29 -14.95 -9.06
C GLY A 130 7.50 -14.94 -7.75
N ALA A 131 7.01 -13.76 -7.35
CA ALA A 131 6.15 -13.60 -6.17
C ALA A 131 5.18 -12.41 -6.35
N LEU A 132 3.99 -12.56 -5.76
CA LEU A 132 3.00 -11.50 -5.57
C LEU A 132 2.90 -11.18 -4.07
N LEU A 133 3.02 -9.90 -3.71
CA LEU A 133 2.82 -9.38 -2.36
C LEU A 133 1.56 -8.53 -2.28
N THR A 134 0.77 -8.72 -1.24
CA THR A 134 -0.44 -7.91 -0.98
C THR A 134 -0.62 -7.60 0.51
N GLN A 135 -1.55 -6.67 0.82
CA GLN A 135 -1.91 -6.26 2.18
C GLN A 135 -3.42 -5.95 2.22
N LEU A 136 -3.94 -5.41 3.34
CA LEU A 136 -5.37 -5.13 3.51
C LEU A 136 -5.68 -3.63 3.61
N GLU A 137 -4.91 -2.78 2.92
CA GLU A 137 -5.18 -1.34 2.79
C GLU A 137 -5.83 -0.96 1.44
N SER A 138 -6.12 -1.95 0.61
CA SER A 138 -6.86 -1.83 -0.66
C SER A 138 -8.11 -2.72 -0.61
N PRO A 139 -9.09 -2.53 -1.53
CA PRO A 139 -10.31 -3.34 -1.55
C PRO A 139 -10.03 -4.85 -1.60
N SER A 140 -10.74 -5.60 -0.77
CA SER A 140 -10.51 -7.04 -0.59
C SER A 140 -10.78 -7.84 -1.85
N ASP A 141 -11.74 -7.45 -2.67
CA ASP A 141 -12.05 -8.07 -3.96
C ASP A 141 -10.89 -7.95 -4.95
N SER A 142 -10.24 -6.79 -4.99
CA SER A 142 -9.06 -6.55 -5.83
C SER A 142 -7.85 -7.36 -5.36
N ILE A 143 -7.66 -7.46 -4.04
CA ILE A 143 -6.61 -8.29 -3.44
C ILE A 143 -6.85 -9.78 -3.71
N GLN A 144 -8.09 -10.26 -3.49
CA GLN A 144 -8.47 -11.65 -3.81
C GLN A 144 -8.27 -11.97 -5.29
N TYR A 145 -8.61 -11.01 -6.16
CA TYR A 145 -8.45 -11.19 -7.59
C TYR A 145 -6.97 -11.32 -7.99
N ALA A 146 -6.10 -10.45 -7.45
CA ALA A 146 -4.65 -10.53 -7.68
C ALA A 146 -4.06 -11.87 -7.21
N LEU A 147 -4.40 -12.30 -5.99
CA LEU A 147 -3.98 -13.58 -5.43
C LEU A 147 -4.45 -14.76 -6.30
N SER A 148 -5.70 -14.70 -6.81
CA SER A 148 -6.25 -15.74 -7.67
C SER A 148 -5.51 -15.86 -9.01
N ILE A 149 -5.12 -14.74 -9.62
CA ILE A 149 -4.29 -14.72 -10.83
C ILE A 149 -2.93 -15.38 -10.53
N ALA A 150 -2.28 -14.98 -9.46
CA ALA A 150 -0.96 -15.48 -9.08
C ALA A 150 -0.99 -17.00 -8.86
N ARG A 151 -1.93 -17.50 -8.06
CA ARG A 151 -2.10 -18.93 -7.78
C ARG A 151 -2.38 -19.75 -9.04
N ALA A 152 -3.25 -19.25 -9.92
CA ALA A 152 -3.58 -19.95 -11.17
C ALA A 152 -2.36 -20.12 -12.09
N ASN A 153 -1.30 -19.31 -11.89
CA ASN A 153 -0.07 -19.35 -12.67
C ASN A 153 1.15 -19.88 -11.88
N GLY A 154 0.95 -20.44 -10.67
CA GLY A 154 2.03 -21.00 -9.85
C GLY A 154 3.00 -19.97 -9.29
N VAL A 155 2.57 -18.70 -9.19
CA VAL A 155 3.34 -17.60 -8.57
C VAL A 155 3.20 -17.69 -7.07
N VAL A 156 4.30 -17.55 -6.33
CA VAL A 156 4.29 -17.51 -4.86
C VAL A 156 3.46 -16.33 -4.38
N THR A 157 2.54 -16.57 -3.45
CA THR A 157 1.61 -15.55 -2.93
C THR A 157 1.90 -15.21 -1.48
N ILE A 158 2.14 -13.95 -1.18
CA ILE A 158 2.46 -13.44 0.15
C ILE A 158 1.44 -12.38 0.54
N LEU A 159 0.69 -12.63 1.60
CA LEU A 159 -0.28 -11.69 2.17
C LEU A 159 0.20 -11.22 3.54
N ASN A 160 0.37 -9.88 3.68
CA ASN A 160 0.41 -9.26 5.00
C ASN A 160 -1.03 -8.94 5.44
N PRO A 161 -1.62 -9.68 6.42
CA PRO A 161 -3.01 -9.51 6.81
C PRO A 161 -3.22 -8.28 7.71
N ALA A 162 -2.67 -7.14 7.32
CA ALA A 162 -2.71 -5.89 8.08
C ALA A 162 -3.22 -4.72 7.20
N PRO A 163 -4.09 -3.83 7.76
CA PRO A 163 -4.73 -3.98 9.07
C PRO A 163 -5.75 -5.13 9.07
N ALA A 164 -5.75 -5.96 10.11
CA ALA A 164 -6.74 -7.00 10.24
C ALA A 164 -8.14 -6.39 10.42
N ASN A 165 -9.11 -6.87 9.66
CA ASN A 165 -10.48 -6.38 9.65
C ASN A 165 -11.46 -7.50 9.25
N ALA A 166 -12.73 -7.18 9.03
CA ALA A 166 -13.75 -8.15 8.64
C ALA A 166 -13.49 -8.87 7.29
N ALA A 167 -12.64 -8.29 6.42
CA ALA A 167 -12.24 -8.93 5.17
C ALA A 167 -11.10 -9.96 5.36
N THR A 168 -10.51 -10.07 6.56
CA THR A 168 -9.49 -11.08 6.88
C THR A 168 -10.17 -12.42 7.13
N THR A 169 -10.71 -13.03 6.07
CA THR A 169 -11.41 -14.31 6.15
C THR A 169 -10.46 -15.47 5.91
N LEU A 170 -10.89 -16.69 6.31
CA LEU A 170 -10.11 -17.91 6.05
C LEU A 170 -9.95 -18.17 4.55
N GLU A 171 -10.96 -17.83 3.75
CA GLU A 171 -10.94 -17.94 2.29
C GLU A 171 -9.86 -17.05 1.69
N LEU A 172 -9.74 -15.80 2.17
CA LEU A 172 -8.69 -14.89 1.72
C LEU A 172 -7.30 -15.41 2.14
N LEU A 173 -7.15 -15.81 3.41
CA LEU A 173 -5.87 -16.32 3.93
C LEU A 173 -5.42 -17.59 3.20
N ALA A 174 -6.35 -18.45 2.77
CA ALA A 174 -6.07 -19.66 2.01
C ALA A 174 -5.53 -19.40 0.58
N LEU A 175 -5.58 -18.15 0.11
CA LEU A 175 -4.97 -17.73 -1.17
C LEU A 175 -3.48 -17.40 -1.04
N ALA A 176 -2.95 -17.28 0.16
CA ALA A 176 -1.51 -17.07 0.41
C ALA A 176 -0.80 -18.41 0.72
N ASP A 177 0.49 -18.47 0.37
CA ASP A 177 1.38 -19.60 0.63
C ASP A 177 2.00 -19.54 2.04
#